data_a2a15e8a38a90eedad9a7392ec836487
#
_entry.id   a2a15e8a38a90eedad9a7392ec836487
#
_cell.length_a   1.000
_cell.length_b   1.000
_cell.length_c   1.000
_cell.angle_alpha   90.00
_cell.angle_beta   90.00
_cell.angle_gamma   90.00
#
_symmetry.space_group_name_H-M   'P 1'
#
loop_
_entity.id
_entity.type
_entity.pdbx_description
1 polymer ?
#
loop_
_entity_poly.entity_id
_entity_poly.type
_entity_poly.pdbx_seq_one_letter_code
_entity_poly.pdbx_strand_id
1 'polypeptide(L)'
;MLVYRELGFALDDVAGLLDADDDGRSRRVRDQLAAVSARIDRLQQVRAALEEQMERQMSGVDLTQADKRELFGDVWIENEEGYAKEAEERWGDTDAWAQSRERTARYSKADWERATVEGEEINARFVAPLHGGEPADGEAARAVAEDHRQSICRWYYDCSYEVHAGIGRMYVQDARFTGTHEAIAPGLAAFVSQALQANAAHAGRG
;
A
#
# COMPACT_ATOMS: atom_id res chain seq x y z
N MET A 1 -6.88 51.86 6.27
CA MET A 1 -6.69 51.41 4.90
C MET A 1 -5.80 50.17 4.77
N LEU A 2 -4.62 50.11 5.38
CA LEU A 2 -3.71 48.97 5.32
C LEU A 2 -4.34 47.63 5.82
N VAL A 3 -5.08 47.65 6.92
CA VAL A 3 -5.69 46.47 7.53
C VAL A 3 -6.69 45.77 6.61
N TYR A 4 -7.52 46.51 5.89
CA TYR A 4 -8.51 45.88 4.97
C TYR A 4 -7.87 45.28 3.73
N ARG A 5 -6.74 45.81 3.26
CA ARG A 5 -5.95 45.18 2.17
C ARG A 5 -5.29 43.88 2.61
N GLU A 6 -4.80 43.83 3.84
CA GLU A 6 -4.25 42.60 4.41
C GLU A 6 -5.34 41.52 4.60
N LEU A 7 -6.59 41.93 4.83
CA LEU A 7 -7.76 41.04 4.88
C LEU A 7 -8.29 40.62 3.50
N GLY A 8 -7.65 41.08 2.42
CA GLY A 8 -7.97 40.65 1.04
C GLY A 8 -9.11 41.39 0.37
N PHE A 9 -9.53 42.57 0.91
CA PHE A 9 -10.50 43.40 0.22
C PHE A 9 -9.90 44.11 -1.00
N ALA A 10 -10.65 44.15 -2.13
CA ALA A 10 -10.27 44.96 -3.29
C ALA A 10 -10.25 46.45 -2.92
N LEU A 11 -9.38 47.21 -3.59
CA LEU A 11 -9.24 48.66 -3.30
C LEU A 11 -10.57 49.43 -3.49
N ASP A 12 -11.37 49.05 -4.46
CA ASP A 12 -12.67 49.66 -4.72
C ASP A 12 -13.70 49.34 -3.62
N ASP A 13 -13.59 48.19 -2.97
CA ASP A 13 -14.46 47.77 -1.87
C ASP A 13 -14.10 48.47 -0.54
N VAL A 14 -12.83 48.84 -0.35
CA VAL A 14 -12.35 49.52 0.85
C VAL A 14 -12.99 50.92 1.01
N ALA A 15 -13.17 51.65 -0.06
CA ALA A 15 -13.85 52.96 -0.03
C ALA A 15 -15.30 52.79 0.48
N GLY A 16 -16.06 51.85 -0.09
CA GLY A 16 -17.41 51.58 0.37
C GLY A 16 -17.53 51.00 1.78
N LEU A 17 -16.46 50.36 2.32
CA LEU A 17 -16.40 49.91 3.70
C LEU A 17 -16.23 51.04 4.70
N LEU A 18 -15.50 52.08 4.30
CA LEU A 18 -15.27 53.26 5.16
C LEU A 18 -16.50 54.16 5.29
N ASP A 19 -17.34 54.19 4.20
CA ASP A 19 -18.55 55.00 4.15
C ASP A 19 -19.79 54.25 4.69
N ALA A 20 -19.69 52.94 4.95
CA ALA A 20 -20.79 52.13 5.45
C ALA A 20 -21.04 52.34 6.94
N ASP A 21 -22.33 52.25 7.33
CA ASP A 21 -22.73 52.12 8.72
C ASP A 21 -22.23 50.82 9.33
N ASP A 22 -22.36 50.66 10.66
CA ASP A 22 -21.84 49.49 11.36
C ASP A 22 -22.46 48.16 10.90
N ASP A 23 -23.73 48.17 10.50
CA ASP A 23 -24.42 46.99 9.99
C ASP A 23 -23.95 46.62 8.58
N GLY A 24 -23.74 47.60 7.72
CA GLY A 24 -23.20 47.45 6.37
C GLY A 24 -21.75 46.94 6.39
N ARG A 25 -20.94 47.49 7.31
CA ARG A 25 -19.56 47.04 7.53
C ARG A 25 -19.49 45.60 8.01
N SER A 26 -20.33 45.24 8.96
CA SER A 26 -20.41 43.89 9.52
C SER A 26 -20.87 42.87 8.47
N ARG A 27 -21.76 43.22 7.55
CA ARG A 27 -22.17 42.38 6.41
C ARG A 27 -21.02 42.13 5.49
N ARG A 28 -20.32 43.14 5.03
CA ARG A 28 -19.19 43.02 4.10
C ARG A 28 -18.05 42.20 4.65
N VAL A 29 -17.75 42.34 5.96
CA VAL A 29 -16.75 41.50 6.65
C VAL A 29 -17.19 40.03 6.66
N ARG A 30 -18.48 39.74 6.90
CA ARG A 30 -18.99 38.35 6.84
C ARG A 30 -18.93 37.78 5.45
N ASP A 31 -19.27 38.57 4.41
CA ASP A 31 -19.19 38.12 3.03
C ASP A 31 -17.74 37.80 2.62
N GLN A 32 -16.78 38.66 3.04
CA GLN A 32 -15.36 38.43 2.81
C GLN A 32 -14.87 37.18 3.55
N LEU A 33 -15.30 36.97 4.80
CA LEU A 33 -14.97 35.76 5.55
C LEU A 33 -15.49 34.51 4.83
N ALA A 34 -16.70 34.54 4.32
CA ALA A 34 -17.28 33.43 3.53
C ALA A 34 -16.48 33.18 2.25
N ALA A 35 -16.07 34.23 1.54
CA ALA A 35 -15.25 34.11 0.33
C ALA A 35 -13.85 33.53 0.62
N VAL A 36 -13.23 33.94 1.73
CA VAL A 36 -11.94 33.39 2.17
C VAL A 36 -12.09 31.94 2.56
N SER A 37 -13.13 31.57 3.29
CA SER A 37 -13.41 30.17 3.65
C SER A 37 -13.58 29.28 2.41
N ALA A 38 -14.39 29.71 1.44
CA ALA A 38 -14.56 28.98 0.18
C ALA A 38 -13.24 28.84 -0.61
N ARG A 39 -12.35 29.85 -0.53
CA ARG A 39 -11.02 29.76 -1.14
C ARG A 39 -10.11 28.79 -0.43
N ILE A 40 -10.16 28.72 0.90
CA ILE A 40 -9.43 27.72 1.70
C ILE A 40 -9.88 26.32 1.33
N ASP A 41 -11.18 26.07 1.28
CA ASP A 41 -11.74 24.77 0.91
C ASP A 41 -11.27 24.34 -0.49
N ARG A 42 -11.30 25.28 -1.44
CA ARG A 42 -10.81 25.02 -2.80
C ARG A 42 -9.31 24.72 -2.85
N LEU A 43 -8.50 25.45 -2.07
CA LEU A 43 -7.05 25.21 -2.00
C LEU A 43 -6.75 23.87 -1.32
N GLN A 44 -7.53 23.46 -0.34
CA GLN A 44 -7.41 22.12 0.28
C GLN A 44 -7.71 21.02 -0.74
N GLN A 45 -8.74 21.18 -1.57
CA GLN A 45 -9.05 20.24 -2.66
C GLN A 45 -7.91 20.17 -3.71
N VAL A 46 -7.35 21.32 -4.08
CA VAL A 46 -6.20 21.35 -5.01
C VAL A 46 -4.97 20.69 -4.38
N ARG A 47 -4.72 20.93 -3.09
CA ARG A 47 -3.62 20.29 -2.38
C ARG A 47 -3.80 18.78 -2.38
N ALA A 48 -4.97 18.27 -2.02
CA ALA A 48 -5.26 16.83 -2.00
C ALA A 48 -5.07 16.21 -3.41
N ALA A 49 -5.51 16.88 -4.47
CA ALA A 49 -5.31 16.42 -5.84
C ALA A 49 -3.82 16.39 -6.25
N LEU A 50 -3.02 17.35 -5.78
CA LEU A 50 -1.57 17.38 -6.02
C LEU A 50 -0.85 16.30 -5.21
N GLU A 51 -1.24 16.08 -3.96
CA GLU A 51 -0.72 14.98 -3.12
C GLU A 51 -1.02 13.63 -3.79
N GLU A 52 -2.24 13.40 -4.25
CA GLU A 52 -2.61 12.19 -5.01
C GLU A 52 -1.80 12.05 -6.31
N GLN A 53 -1.57 13.14 -7.04
CA GLN A 53 -0.74 13.11 -8.25
C GLN A 53 0.73 12.82 -7.94
N MET A 54 1.26 13.34 -6.84
CA MET A 54 2.62 13.02 -6.38
C MET A 54 2.74 11.57 -5.96
N GLU A 55 1.77 11.03 -5.23
CA GLU A 55 1.74 9.61 -4.85
C GLU A 55 1.70 8.70 -6.08
N ARG A 56 0.88 9.03 -7.09
CA ARG A 56 0.88 8.30 -8.37
C ARG A 56 2.24 8.33 -9.06
N GLN A 57 2.91 9.49 -9.11
CA GLN A 57 4.24 9.61 -9.69
C GLN A 57 5.32 8.90 -8.88
N MET A 58 5.21 8.87 -7.55
CA MET A 58 6.17 8.21 -6.66
C MET A 58 5.95 6.71 -6.57
N SER A 59 4.70 6.25 -6.70
CA SER A 59 4.36 4.82 -6.70
C SER A 59 4.59 4.14 -8.06
N GLY A 60 4.82 4.92 -9.13
CA GLY A 60 5.02 4.40 -10.50
C GLY A 60 3.86 3.59 -11.08
N VAL A 61 2.74 3.55 -10.37
CA VAL A 61 1.60 2.71 -10.70
C VAL A 61 0.44 3.60 -11.12
N ASP A 62 0.17 3.64 -12.42
CA ASP A 62 -1.08 4.20 -12.97
C ASP A 62 -2.30 3.28 -12.71
N LEU A 63 -2.32 2.61 -11.54
CA LEU A 63 -3.48 1.81 -11.14
C LEU A 63 -4.60 2.73 -10.66
N THR A 64 -5.74 2.65 -11.34
CA THR A 64 -6.96 3.28 -10.83
C THR A 64 -7.46 2.54 -9.58
N GLN A 65 -8.36 3.16 -8.80
CA GLN A 65 -9.01 2.48 -7.67
C GLN A 65 -9.77 1.22 -8.12
N ALA A 66 -10.27 1.19 -9.36
CA ALA A 66 -10.90 0.00 -9.94
C ALA A 66 -9.88 -1.11 -10.20
N ASP A 67 -8.69 -0.76 -10.74
CA ASP A 67 -7.61 -1.73 -10.97
C ASP A 67 -7.09 -2.31 -9.66
N LYS A 68 -6.89 -1.48 -8.65
CA LYS A 68 -6.47 -1.92 -7.31
C LYS A 68 -7.49 -2.87 -6.67
N ARG A 69 -8.79 -2.58 -6.83
CA ARG A 69 -9.87 -3.45 -6.34
C ARG A 69 -9.87 -4.80 -7.04
N GLU A 70 -9.67 -4.80 -8.36
CA GLU A 70 -9.58 -6.02 -9.16
C GLU A 70 -8.38 -6.89 -8.76
N LEU A 71 -7.21 -6.26 -8.53
CA LEU A 71 -5.96 -6.95 -8.20
C LEU A 71 -5.88 -7.43 -6.75
N PHE A 72 -6.35 -6.61 -5.80
CA PHE A 72 -6.08 -6.82 -4.36
C PHE A 72 -7.35 -7.02 -3.52
N GLY A 73 -8.53 -6.78 -4.10
CA GLY A 73 -9.82 -6.96 -3.43
C GLY A 73 -10.27 -5.78 -2.57
N ASP A 74 -11.56 -5.80 -2.17
CA ASP A 74 -12.19 -4.71 -1.43
C ASP A 74 -11.57 -4.48 -0.04
N VAL A 75 -11.25 -5.55 0.68
CA VAL A 75 -10.65 -5.48 2.03
C VAL A 75 -9.31 -4.74 2.00
N TRP A 76 -8.52 -4.96 0.97
CA TRP A 76 -7.23 -4.28 0.80
C TRP A 76 -7.44 -2.78 0.55
N ILE A 77 -8.37 -2.41 -0.33
CA ILE A 77 -8.70 -1.02 -0.66
C ILE A 77 -9.18 -0.25 0.59
N GLU A 78 -10.06 -0.85 1.39
CA GLU A 78 -10.58 -0.22 2.60
C GLU A 78 -9.51 0.05 3.66
N ASN A 79 -8.40 -0.67 3.60
CA ASN A 79 -7.29 -0.58 4.57
C ASN A 79 -5.95 -0.14 3.95
N GLU A 80 -5.92 0.31 2.70
CA GLU A 80 -4.70 0.61 1.93
C GLU A 80 -3.73 1.50 2.71
N GLU A 81 -4.20 2.64 3.21
CA GLU A 81 -3.38 3.59 3.98
C GLU A 81 -2.84 2.96 5.29
N GLY A 82 -3.68 2.20 5.98
CA GLY A 82 -3.29 1.50 7.21
C GLY A 82 -2.21 0.45 6.96
N TYR A 83 -2.35 -0.34 5.90
CA TYR A 83 -1.36 -1.34 5.52
C TYR A 83 -0.05 -0.71 5.04
N ALA A 84 -0.12 0.37 4.27
CA ALA A 84 1.07 1.09 3.81
C ALA A 84 1.86 1.65 5.00
N LYS A 85 1.18 2.29 5.96
CA LYS A 85 1.78 2.82 7.17
C LYS A 85 2.40 1.72 8.05
N GLU A 86 1.66 0.62 8.28
CA GLU A 86 2.14 -0.52 9.05
C GLU A 86 3.40 -1.14 8.40
N ALA A 87 3.40 -1.26 7.07
CA ALA A 87 4.53 -1.80 6.34
C ALA A 87 5.76 -0.87 6.42
N GLU A 88 5.57 0.44 6.31
CA GLU A 88 6.64 1.41 6.45
C GLU A 88 7.22 1.44 7.88
N GLU A 89 6.35 1.37 8.91
CA GLU A 89 6.79 1.30 10.31
C GLU A 89 7.59 0.04 10.62
N ARG A 90 7.24 -1.10 10.01
CA ARG A 90 7.90 -2.40 10.25
C ARG A 90 9.18 -2.59 9.44
N TRP A 91 9.22 -2.09 8.21
CA TRP A 91 10.26 -2.44 7.23
C TRP A 91 10.90 -1.25 6.53
N GLY A 92 10.42 -0.02 6.78
CA GLY A 92 10.85 1.21 6.09
C GLY A 92 12.36 1.43 6.03
N ASP A 93 13.09 1.00 7.07
CA ASP A 93 14.55 1.12 7.18
C ASP A 93 15.31 -0.06 6.56
N THR A 94 14.62 -1.00 5.88
CA THR A 94 15.26 -2.19 5.29
C THR A 94 15.58 -2.01 3.80
N ASP A 95 16.67 -2.64 3.35
CA ASP A 95 17.03 -2.70 1.93
C ASP A 95 15.93 -3.36 1.09
N ALA A 96 15.24 -4.37 1.64
CA ALA A 96 14.13 -5.04 0.99
C ALA A 96 12.96 -4.07 0.69
N TRP A 97 12.65 -3.18 1.61
CA TRP A 97 11.67 -2.14 1.41
C TRP A 97 12.06 -1.18 0.29
N ALA A 98 13.30 -0.67 0.32
CA ALA A 98 13.82 0.24 -0.70
C ALA A 98 13.79 -0.40 -2.09
N GLN A 99 14.26 -1.65 -2.21
CA GLN A 99 14.23 -2.41 -3.46
C GLN A 99 12.81 -2.66 -3.96
N SER A 100 11.89 -3.06 -3.07
CA SER A 100 10.49 -3.31 -3.42
C SER A 100 9.86 -2.05 -3.99
N ARG A 101 10.02 -0.91 -3.34
CA ARG A 101 9.51 0.37 -3.83
C ARG A 101 10.10 0.76 -5.18
N GLU A 102 11.41 0.60 -5.37
CA GLU A 102 12.07 0.92 -6.64
C GLU A 102 11.55 0.03 -7.79
N ARG A 103 11.38 -1.28 -7.55
CA ARG A 103 10.92 -2.23 -8.57
C ARG A 103 9.46 -1.99 -8.91
N THR A 104 8.58 -1.92 -7.90
CA THR A 104 7.14 -1.76 -8.10
C THR A 104 6.76 -0.38 -8.63
N ALA A 105 7.59 0.64 -8.41
CA ALA A 105 7.42 1.96 -9.00
C ALA A 105 7.40 1.97 -10.54
N ARG A 106 7.85 0.91 -11.18
CA ARG A 106 7.91 0.78 -12.65
C ARG A 106 6.85 -0.17 -13.21
N TYR A 107 6.01 -0.75 -12.34
CA TYR A 107 5.06 -1.77 -12.76
C TYR A 107 3.85 -1.18 -13.46
N SER A 108 3.51 -1.76 -14.60
CA SER A 108 2.21 -1.59 -15.22
C SER A 108 1.15 -2.48 -14.54
N LYS A 109 -0.14 -2.26 -14.86
CA LYS A 109 -1.21 -3.18 -14.45
C LYS A 109 -0.91 -4.63 -14.82
N ALA A 110 -0.42 -4.86 -16.04
CA ALA A 110 -0.07 -6.20 -16.51
C ALA A 110 1.10 -6.83 -15.73
N ASP A 111 2.01 -6.04 -15.17
CA ASP A 111 3.07 -6.55 -14.30
C ASP A 111 2.49 -7.01 -12.95
N TRP A 112 1.59 -6.22 -12.38
CA TRP A 112 0.89 -6.58 -11.15
C TRP A 112 0.01 -7.82 -11.33
N GLU A 113 -0.75 -7.93 -12.43
CA GLU A 113 -1.53 -9.12 -12.77
C GLU A 113 -0.64 -10.37 -12.81
N ARG A 114 0.50 -10.29 -13.47
CA ARG A 114 1.45 -11.41 -13.54
C ARG A 114 2.02 -11.79 -12.18
N ALA A 115 2.40 -10.80 -11.38
CA ALA A 115 2.94 -11.04 -10.04
C ALA A 115 1.90 -11.69 -9.11
N THR A 116 0.65 -11.24 -9.18
CA THR A 116 -0.46 -11.79 -8.39
C THR A 116 -0.78 -13.22 -8.82
N VAL A 117 -0.97 -13.45 -10.11
CA VAL A 117 -1.27 -14.80 -10.66
C VAL A 117 -0.16 -15.79 -10.32
N GLU A 118 1.12 -15.39 -10.50
CA GLU A 118 2.25 -16.26 -10.16
C GLU A 118 2.26 -16.62 -8.66
N GLY A 119 1.98 -15.64 -7.79
CA GLY A 119 1.89 -15.88 -6.34
C GLY A 119 0.75 -16.84 -5.96
N GLU A 120 -0.42 -16.68 -6.57
CA GLU A 120 -1.58 -17.56 -6.38
C GLU A 120 -1.29 -18.98 -6.86
N GLU A 121 -0.71 -19.14 -8.05
CA GLU A 121 -0.33 -20.44 -8.60
C GLU A 121 0.69 -21.16 -7.71
N ILE A 122 1.69 -20.45 -7.19
CA ILE A 122 2.68 -21.02 -6.28
C ILE A 122 2.02 -21.44 -4.98
N ASN A 123 1.15 -20.62 -4.38
CA ASN A 123 0.42 -20.99 -3.17
C ASN A 123 -0.47 -22.22 -3.38
N ALA A 124 -1.16 -22.32 -4.51
CA ALA A 124 -1.98 -23.47 -4.86
C ALA A 124 -1.16 -24.75 -5.00
N ARG A 125 0.09 -24.68 -5.44
CA ARG A 125 0.98 -25.85 -5.60
C ARG A 125 1.37 -26.50 -4.27
N PHE A 126 1.30 -25.80 -3.14
CA PHE A 126 1.50 -26.42 -1.82
C PHE A 126 0.36 -27.36 -1.41
N VAL A 127 -0.82 -27.25 -2.02
CA VAL A 127 -1.98 -28.08 -1.68
C VAL A 127 -1.75 -29.55 -2.01
N ALA A 128 -1.08 -29.84 -3.12
CA ALA A 128 -0.84 -31.24 -3.52
C ALA A 128 0.02 -32.02 -2.51
N PRO A 129 1.20 -31.54 -2.10
CA PRO A 129 1.98 -32.23 -1.07
C PRO A 129 1.29 -32.24 0.31
N LEU A 130 0.55 -31.17 0.68
CA LEU A 130 -0.23 -31.15 1.92
C LEU A 130 -1.29 -32.28 1.93
N HIS A 131 -2.11 -32.39 0.89
CA HIS A 131 -3.15 -33.41 0.78
C HIS A 131 -2.59 -34.81 0.56
N GLY A 132 -1.41 -34.91 -0.05
CA GLY A 132 -0.67 -36.17 -0.20
C GLY A 132 -0.09 -36.71 1.11
N GLY A 133 -0.15 -35.93 2.20
CA GLY A 133 0.47 -36.28 3.47
C GLY A 133 2.00 -36.24 3.43
N GLU A 134 2.56 -35.52 2.46
CA GLU A 134 4.00 -35.35 2.37
C GLU A 134 4.51 -34.44 3.50
N PRO A 135 5.71 -34.69 4.04
CA PRO A 135 6.26 -33.82 5.06
C PRO A 135 6.58 -32.43 4.47
N ALA A 136 6.35 -31.36 5.23
CA ALA A 136 6.63 -30.00 4.79
C ALA A 136 8.13 -29.74 4.54
N ASP A 137 9.02 -30.54 5.13
CA ASP A 137 10.47 -30.54 4.88
C ASP A 137 10.88 -31.50 3.74
N GLY A 138 9.91 -32.13 3.09
CA GLY A 138 10.12 -33.01 1.93
C GLY A 138 10.61 -32.24 0.70
N GLU A 139 11.14 -32.98 -0.28
CA GLU A 139 11.69 -32.40 -1.50
C GLU A 139 10.66 -31.62 -2.30
N ALA A 140 9.44 -32.14 -2.46
CA ALA A 140 8.37 -31.49 -3.21
C ALA A 140 7.96 -30.16 -2.56
N ALA A 141 7.73 -30.13 -1.24
CA ALA A 141 7.35 -28.90 -0.54
C ALA A 141 8.47 -27.86 -0.58
N ARG A 142 9.75 -28.28 -0.42
CA ARG A 142 10.90 -27.38 -0.52
C ARG A 142 11.10 -26.83 -1.93
N ALA A 143 10.83 -27.59 -2.97
CA ALA A 143 10.88 -27.11 -4.35
C ALA A 143 9.87 -25.97 -4.58
N VAL A 144 8.64 -26.13 -4.09
CA VAL A 144 7.62 -25.06 -4.17
C VAL A 144 8.05 -23.86 -3.32
N ALA A 145 8.64 -24.08 -2.14
CA ALA A 145 9.16 -23.01 -1.30
C ALA A 145 10.30 -22.23 -1.99
N GLU A 146 11.14 -22.89 -2.75
CA GLU A 146 12.18 -22.20 -3.53
C GLU A 146 11.58 -21.37 -4.66
N ASP A 147 10.58 -21.90 -5.39
CA ASP A 147 9.87 -21.15 -6.41
C ASP A 147 9.18 -19.92 -5.80
N HIS A 148 8.61 -20.03 -4.59
CA HIS A 148 8.04 -18.90 -3.85
C HIS A 148 9.11 -17.85 -3.55
N ARG A 149 10.29 -18.25 -3.08
CA ARG A 149 11.39 -17.32 -2.84
C ARG A 149 11.84 -16.64 -4.13
N GLN A 150 11.99 -17.38 -5.22
CA GLN A 150 12.38 -16.85 -6.51
C GLN A 150 11.34 -15.89 -7.10
N SER A 151 10.06 -16.12 -6.87
CA SER A 151 9.00 -15.19 -7.24
C SER A 151 9.15 -13.85 -6.50
N ILE A 152 9.41 -13.89 -5.19
CA ILE A 152 9.69 -12.67 -4.41
C ILE A 152 10.93 -11.95 -4.97
N CYS A 153 12.01 -12.70 -5.28
CA CYS A 153 13.22 -12.12 -5.88
C CYS A 153 12.95 -11.47 -7.23
N ARG A 154 12.05 -12.02 -8.02
CA ARG A 154 11.69 -11.51 -9.34
C ARG A 154 10.88 -10.22 -9.24
N TRP A 155 9.88 -10.22 -8.37
CA TRP A 155 8.88 -9.18 -8.36
C TRP A 155 9.15 -8.06 -7.35
N TYR A 156 9.76 -8.34 -6.21
CA TYR A 156 9.81 -7.37 -5.12
C TYR A 156 11.23 -6.98 -4.70
N TYR A 157 12.01 -7.90 -4.17
CA TYR A 157 13.34 -7.62 -3.64
C TYR A 157 14.20 -8.89 -3.58
N ASP A 158 15.49 -8.73 -3.40
CA ASP A 158 16.42 -9.85 -3.24
C ASP A 158 16.17 -10.54 -1.91
N CYS A 159 15.41 -11.64 -1.98
CA CYS A 159 14.95 -12.38 -0.82
C CYS A 159 16.00 -13.42 -0.41
N SER A 160 16.72 -13.15 0.67
CA SER A 160 17.61 -14.16 1.27
C SER A 160 16.81 -15.30 1.88
N TYR A 161 17.44 -16.45 2.09
CA TYR A 161 16.80 -17.58 2.78
C TYR A 161 16.36 -17.25 4.21
N GLU A 162 17.10 -16.39 4.90
CA GLU A 162 16.77 -15.93 6.26
C GLU A 162 15.49 -15.07 6.24
N VAL A 163 15.41 -14.12 5.32
CA VAL A 163 14.21 -13.27 5.11
C VAL A 163 13.02 -14.16 4.74
N HIS A 164 13.22 -15.12 3.84
CA HIS A 164 12.18 -16.05 3.41
C HIS A 164 11.63 -16.90 4.54
N ALA A 165 12.50 -17.42 5.42
CA ALA A 165 12.07 -18.11 6.64
C ALA A 165 11.30 -17.18 7.59
N GLY A 166 11.67 -15.89 7.64
CA GLY A 166 10.94 -14.85 8.38
C GLY A 166 9.51 -14.67 7.86
N ILE A 167 9.33 -14.63 6.55
CA ILE A 167 8.01 -14.57 5.90
C ILE A 167 7.17 -15.78 6.29
N GLY A 168 7.75 -16.98 6.28
CA GLY A 168 7.06 -18.19 6.72
C GLY A 168 6.55 -18.10 8.15
N ARG A 169 7.34 -17.55 9.06
CA ARG A 169 6.90 -17.32 10.46
C ARG A 169 5.75 -16.32 10.54
N MET A 170 5.80 -15.25 9.75
CA MET A 170 4.74 -14.24 9.71
C MET A 170 3.40 -14.85 9.26
N TYR A 171 3.38 -15.79 8.32
CA TYR A 171 2.16 -16.44 7.81
C TYR A 171 1.35 -17.18 8.89
N VAL A 172 1.96 -17.58 9.98
CA VAL A 172 1.27 -18.22 11.12
C VAL A 172 1.12 -17.31 12.34
N GLN A 173 1.82 -16.18 12.39
CA GLN A 173 1.75 -15.23 13.49
C GLN A 173 0.72 -14.12 13.28
N ASP A 174 0.43 -13.77 12.02
CA ASP A 174 -0.55 -12.75 11.67
C ASP A 174 -1.81 -13.43 11.09
N ALA A 175 -2.94 -13.22 11.78
CA ALA A 175 -4.21 -13.84 11.43
C ALA A 175 -4.69 -13.52 10.00
N ARG A 176 -4.29 -12.39 9.42
CA ARG A 176 -4.64 -11.99 8.06
C ARG A 176 -4.00 -12.95 7.04
N PHE A 177 -2.70 -13.19 7.18
CA PHE A 177 -1.99 -14.12 6.31
C PHE A 177 -2.39 -15.58 6.56
N THR A 178 -2.60 -15.94 7.83
CA THR A 178 -3.15 -17.26 8.16
C THR A 178 -4.48 -17.47 7.46
N GLY A 179 -5.41 -16.50 7.56
CA GLY A 179 -6.73 -16.58 6.93
C GLY A 179 -6.67 -16.75 5.41
N THR A 180 -5.76 -16.06 4.74
CA THR A 180 -5.56 -16.18 3.28
C THR A 180 -5.17 -17.61 2.87
N HIS A 181 -4.22 -18.21 3.59
CA HIS A 181 -3.79 -19.58 3.29
C HIS A 181 -4.83 -20.63 3.67
N GLU A 182 -5.48 -20.48 4.83
CA GLU A 182 -6.54 -21.38 5.27
C GLU A 182 -7.78 -21.35 4.37
N ALA A 183 -8.03 -20.24 3.69
CA ALA A 183 -9.08 -20.14 2.67
C ALA A 183 -8.79 -21.00 1.42
N ILE A 184 -7.52 -21.27 1.12
CA ILE A 184 -7.11 -22.17 0.01
C ILE A 184 -7.27 -23.63 0.43
N ALA A 185 -6.70 -24.00 1.59
CA ALA A 185 -6.84 -25.34 2.15
C ALA A 185 -6.59 -25.33 3.66
N PRO A 186 -7.36 -26.08 4.46
CA PRO A 186 -7.13 -26.21 5.89
C PRO A 186 -5.74 -26.74 6.21
N GLY A 187 -5.02 -26.04 7.11
CA GLY A 187 -3.66 -26.39 7.53
C GLY A 187 -2.56 -25.87 6.59
N LEU A 188 -2.92 -25.18 5.50
CA LEU A 188 -1.96 -24.69 4.52
C LEU A 188 -1.00 -23.66 5.09
N ALA A 189 -1.46 -22.76 5.94
CA ALA A 189 -0.60 -21.74 6.55
C ALA A 189 0.57 -22.36 7.33
N ALA A 190 0.30 -23.36 8.15
CA ALA A 190 1.31 -24.07 8.92
C ALA A 190 2.26 -24.87 8.01
N PHE A 191 1.71 -25.53 6.99
CA PHE A 191 2.49 -26.30 6.03
C PHE A 191 3.46 -25.42 5.24
N VAL A 192 2.98 -24.32 4.67
CA VAL A 192 3.82 -23.34 3.95
C VAL A 192 4.89 -22.79 4.87
N SER A 193 4.53 -22.34 6.08
CA SER A 193 5.50 -21.85 7.06
C SER A 193 6.65 -22.82 7.31
N GLN A 194 6.34 -24.10 7.50
CA GLN A 194 7.34 -25.14 7.73
C GLN A 194 8.19 -25.39 6.48
N ALA A 195 7.58 -25.40 5.28
CA ALA A 195 8.30 -25.62 4.03
C ALA A 195 9.30 -24.50 3.75
N LEU A 196 8.92 -23.22 3.98
CA LEU A 196 9.80 -22.09 3.80
C LEU A 196 11.01 -22.15 4.76
N GLN A 197 10.78 -22.51 6.01
CA GLN A 197 11.84 -22.67 7.00
C GLN A 197 12.76 -23.87 6.69
N ALA A 198 12.19 -24.98 6.21
CA ALA A 198 12.94 -26.15 5.79
C ALA A 198 13.81 -25.87 4.56
N ASN A 199 13.29 -25.10 3.59
CA ASN A 199 14.07 -24.68 2.42
C ASN A 199 15.28 -23.82 2.85
N ALA A 200 15.10 -22.88 3.75
CA ALA A 200 16.18 -22.06 4.28
C ALA A 200 17.23 -22.88 5.03
N ALA A 201 16.79 -23.84 5.86
CA ALA A 201 17.69 -24.73 6.60
C ALA A 201 18.47 -25.69 5.68
N HIS A 202 17.89 -26.08 4.54
CA HIS A 202 18.54 -26.92 3.55
C HIS A 202 19.64 -26.15 2.80
N ALA A 203 19.35 -24.93 2.36
CA ALA A 203 20.31 -24.07 1.67
C ALA A 203 21.53 -23.68 2.55
N GLY A 204 21.35 -23.57 3.87
CA GLY A 204 22.45 -23.30 4.81
C GLY A 204 23.38 -24.48 5.10
N ARG A 205 23.10 -25.67 4.55
CA ARG A 205 23.91 -26.87 4.74
C ARG A 205 24.77 -27.24 3.52
N GLY A 206 24.55 -26.59 2.41
CA GLY A 206 25.29 -26.78 1.15
C GLY A 206 26.29 -25.67 0.93
#